data_7f6737d135ac7825b602487492635e3e
#
_entry.id   7f6737d135ac7825b602487492635e3e
#
_cell.length_a   1.000
_cell.length_b   1.000
_cell.length_c   1.000
_cell.angle_alpha   90.00
_cell.angle_beta   90.00
_cell.angle_gamma   90.00
#
_symmetry.space_group_name_H-M   'P 1'
#
loop_
_entity.id
_entity.type
_entity.pdbx_description
1 polymer ?
#
loop_
_entity_poly.entity_id
_entity_poly.type
_entity_poly.pdbx_seq_one_letter_code
_entity_poly.pdbx_strand_id
1 'polypeptide(L)'
;MKYLKFIKLIAALIVVVALLLGGWRLHRWWNKPNPRPAKSMSPPAQLVPFRTPGGMLHTNGFTKTESLRQQTSSWLGTTTSTIRLNATYRYEIELRDRWNLLIDDTRKVAFVVAPAFRAQLPVAVDSRTVEESTISGWGRFDKWEHLQALRKETSPYLGRKASSPGYMEVARGQARQTVEEFVADWLLRNRGWPEHSERFVKVYFADEPDIPFPENKGLKDFLP
;
A
#
# COMPACT_ATOMS: atom_id res chain seq x y z
N MET A 1 90.21 -9.88 -19.13
CA MET A 1 89.25 -10.81 -18.50
C MET A 1 88.66 -10.30 -17.17
N LYS A 2 89.24 -9.44 -16.40
CA LYS A 2 88.71 -8.93 -15.10
C LYS A 2 87.52 -8.01 -15.26
N TYR A 3 87.47 -7.17 -16.26
CA TYR A 3 86.34 -6.21 -16.48
C TYR A 3 85.01 -6.89 -16.83
N LEU A 4 85.03 -8.04 -17.53
CA LEU A 4 83.82 -8.74 -17.92
C LEU A 4 83.09 -9.39 -16.70
N LYS A 5 83.86 -9.83 -15.70
CA LYS A 5 83.33 -10.34 -14.43
C LYS A 5 82.70 -9.21 -13.60
N PHE A 6 83.31 -8.02 -13.62
CA PHE A 6 82.78 -6.87 -12.89
C PHE A 6 81.49 -6.34 -13.48
N ILE A 7 81.35 -6.29 -14.81
CA ILE A 7 80.09 -5.92 -15.49
C ILE A 7 78.97 -6.91 -15.19
N LYS A 8 79.28 -8.22 -15.18
CA LYS A 8 78.24 -9.24 -14.80
C LYS A 8 77.81 -9.10 -13.37
N LEU A 9 78.66 -8.73 -12.45
CA LEU A 9 78.35 -8.54 -11.04
C LEU A 9 77.48 -7.31 -10.80
N ILE A 10 77.76 -6.20 -11.52
CA ILE A 10 76.95 -5.00 -11.49
C ILE A 10 75.54 -5.28 -12.08
N ALA A 11 75.43 -5.98 -13.21
CA ALA A 11 74.21 -6.35 -13.83
C ALA A 11 73.34 -7.23 -12.90
N ALA A 12 73.95 -8.20 -12.23
CA ALA A 12 73.22 -9.05 -11.25
C ALA A 12 72.77 -8.23 -10.05
N LEU A 13 73.53 -7.26 -9.57
CA LEU A 13 73.13 -6.39 -8.46
C LEU A 13 71.89 -5.51 -8.83
N ILE A 14 71.90 -4.96 -10.05
CA ILE A 14 70.81 -4.15 -10.57
C ILE A 14 69.50 -4.97 -10.64
N VAL A 15 69.59 -6.23 -11.11
CA VAL A 15 68.43 -7.13 -11.18
C VAL A 15 67.87 -7.44 -9.79
N VAL A 16 68.75 -7.71 -8.81
CA VAL A 16 68.38 -7.98 -7.44
C VAL A 16 67.69 -6.75 -6.81
N VAL A 17 68.18 -5.55 -7.01
CA VAL A 17 67.57 -4.31 -6.52
C VAL A 17 66.26 -4.04 -7.20
N ALA A 18 66.14 -4.29 -8.51
CA ALA A 18 64.88 -4.16 -9.22
C ALA A 18 63.82 -5.14 -8.71
N LEU A 19 64.21 -6.38 -8.40
CA LEU A 19 63.27 -7.38 -7.82
C LEU A 19 62.86 -7.01 -6.41
N LEU A 20 63.74 -6.49 -5.57
CA LEU A 20 63.42 -6.04 -4.22
C LEU A 20 62.49 -4.82 -4.23
N LEU A 21 62.73 -3.85 -5.09
CA LEU A 21 61.88 -2.66 -5.23
C LEU A 21 60.54 -3.01 -5.84
N GLY A 22 60.50 -3.91 -6.82
CA GLY A 22 59.27 -4.43 -7.42
C GLY A 22 58.44 -5.21 -6.41
N GLY A 23 59.05 -6.12 -5.65
CA GLY A 23 58.41 -6.91 -4.60
C GLY A 23 57.84 -6.03 -3.47
N TRP A 24 58.61 -4.99 -3.04
CA TRP A 24 58.14 -4.06 -2.00
C TRP A 24 56.97 -3.20 -2.48
N ARG A 25 56.98 -2.78 -3.75
CA ARG A 25 55.86 -2.03 -4.36
C ARG A 25 54.61 -2.89 -4.50
N LEU A 26 54.76 -4.17 -4.90
CA LEU A 26 53.67 -5.13 -5.00
C LEU A 26 53.04 -5.45 -3.61
N HIS A 27 53.94 -5.66 -2.63
CA HIS A 27 53.50 -5.91 -1.23
C HIS A 27 52.77 -4.69 -0.64
N ARG A 28 53.23 -3.48 -0.94
CA ARG A 28 52.57 -2.24 -0.49
C ARG A 28 51.22 -1.99 -1.20
N TRP A 29 51.10 -2.48 -2.44
CA TRP A 29 49.83 -2.41 -3.18
C TRP A 29 48.83 -3.44 -2.70
N TRP A 30 49.27 -4.63 -2.33
CA TRP A 30 48.41 -5.72 -1.80
C TRP A 30 47.98 -5.48 -0.35
N ASN A 31 48.83 -4.87 0.46
CA ASN A 31 48.54 -4.51 1.85
C ASN A 31 47.97 -3.10 2.02
N LYS A 32 47.41 -2.49 0.98
CA LYS A 32 46.57 -1.31 1.22
C LYS A 32 45.41 -1.77 2.09
N PRO A 33 45.24 -1.25 3.33
CA PRO A 33 44.08 -1.54 4.12
C PRO A 33 42.87 -1.12 3.28
N ASN A 34 42.01 -2.08 2.92
CA ASN A 34 40.69 -1.76 2.35
C ASN A 34 40.09 -0.74 3.30
N PRO A 35 39.77 0.48 2.86
CA PRO A 35 39.05 1.39 3.71
C PRO A 35 37.79 0.64 4.10
N ARG A 36 37.72 0.19 5.38
CA ARG A 36 36.46 -0.32 5.92
C ARG A 36 35.45 0.76 5.59
N PRO A 37 34.37 0.44 4.86
CA PRO A 37 33.34 1.43 4.62
C PRO A 37 33.02 2.01 6.01
N ALA A 38 33.20 3.32 6.16
CA ALA A 38 32.84 4.01 7.38
C ALA A 38 31.45 3.51 7.70
N LYS A 39 31.27 2.94 8.90
CA LYS A 39 29.97 2.47 9.39
C LYS A 39 29.09 3.70 9.28
N SER A 40 28.38 3.84 8.16
CA SER A 40 27.48 4.96 7.95
C SER A 40 26.51 4.83 9.10
N MET A 41 26.59 5.75 10.04
CA MET A 41 25.55 5.90 11.03
C MET A 41 24.29 6.07 10.21
N SER A 42 23.45 5.03 10.23
CA SER A 42 22.15 5.09 9.58
C SER A 42 21.48 6.36 10.07
N PRO A 43 21.04 7.26 9.18
CA PRO A 43 20.28 8.40 9.64
C PRO A 43 19.10 7.87 10.46
N PRO A 44 18.77 8.51 11.59
CA PRO A 44 17.63 8.08 12.39
C PRO A 44 16.39 8.08 11.49
N ALA A 45 15.50 7.11 11.72
CA ALA A 45 14.21 7.05 11.03
C ALA A 45 13.55 8.43 11.11
N GLN A 46 13.19 8.99 9.95
CA GLN A 46 12.64 10.33 9.87
C GLN A 46 11.14 10.25 9.61
N LEU A 47 10.37 10.98 10.42
CA LEU A 47 8.98 11.24 10.13
C LEU A 47 8.92 12.26 8.97
N VAL A 48 8.47 11.80 7.81
CA VAL A 48 8.35 12.65 6.62
C VAL A 48 6.87 12.91 6.36
N PRO A 49 6.32 14.08 6.74
CA PRO A 49 5.00 14.46 6.29
C PRO A 49 5.07 14.76 4.80
N PHE A 50 4.32 14.02 3.98
CA PHE A 50 4.13 14.39 2.59
C PHE A 50 2.67 14.72 2.30
N ARG A 51 2.47 15.68 1.41
CA ARG A 51 1.16 16.08 0.92
C ARG A 51 1.15 15.96 -0.60
N THR A 52 0.28 15.13 -1.12
CA THR A 52 0.06 15.05 -2.55
C THR A 52 -0.98 16.10 -2.94
N PRO A 53 -0.70 16.99 -3.90
CA PRO A 53 -1.66 17.97 -4.35
C PRO A 53 -2.80 17.29 -5.09
N GLY A 54 -3.94 17.26 -4.48
CA GLY A 54 -5.26 16.94 -5.04
C GLY A 54 -5.48 15.53 -5.55
N GLY A 55 -6.67 15.02 -5.31
CA GLY A 55 -7.16 13.78 -5.87
C GLY A 55 -7.57 12.74 -4.83
N MET A 56 -8.17 11.69 -5.35
CA MET A 56 -8.57 10.50 -4.59
C MET A 56 -7.77 9.32 -5.07
N LEU A 57 -7.24 8.53 -4.17
CA LEU A 57 -6.70 7.22 -4.48
C LEU A 57 -7.86 6.22 -4.48
N HIS A 58 -8.27 5.81 -5.67
CA HIS A 58 -9.27 4.75 -5.79
C HIS A 58 -8.61 3.42 -5.48
N THR A 59 -9.15 2.74 -4.50
CA THR A 59 -8.75 1.38 -4.19
C THR A 59 -9.65 0.39 -4.93
N ASN A 60 -9.24 -0.85 -4.98
CA ASN A 60 -10.06 -1.90 -5.56
C ASN A 60 -11.42 -1.97 -4.84
N GLY A 61 -12.42 -2.36 -5.60
CA GLY A 61 -13.77 -2.59 -5.11
C GLY A 61 -14.23 -4.01 -5.41
N PHE A 62 -15.45 -4.34 -5.03
CA PHE A 62 -16.07 -5.62 -5.34
C PHE A 62 -17.52 -5.43 -5.78
N THR A 63 -18.01 -6.39 -6.56
CA THR A 63 -19.42 -6.44 -6.98
C THR A 63 -20.12 -7.52 -6.22
N LYS A 64 -21.34 -7.22 -5.73
CA LYS A 64 -22.17 -8.16 -5.01
C LYS A 64 -23.61 -8.04 -5.44
N THR A 65 -24.32 -9.18 -5.51
CA THR A 65 -25.75 -9.20 -5.69
C THR A 65 -26.43 -8.87 -4.38
N GLU A 66 -27.21 -7.80 -4.37
CA GLU A 66 -27.99 -7.35 -3.23
C GLU A 66 -29.47 -7.63 -3.46
N SER A 67 -30.19 -7.90 -2.38
CA SER A 67 -31.63 -8.10 -2.39
C SER A 67 -32.26 -7.26 -1.30
N LEU A 68 -33.07 -6.30 -1.71
CA LEU A 68 -33.85 -5.47 -0.83
C LEU A 68 -35.26 -6.01 -0.81
N ARG A 69 -35.80 -6.19 0.37
CA ARG A 69 -37.20 -6.66 0.57
C ARG A 69 -37.90 -5.74 1.55
N GLN A 70 -39.08 -5.29 1.13
CA GLN A 70 -40.00 -4.53 1.99
C GLN A 70 -41.33 -5.25 2.05
N GLN A 71 -41.84 -5.41 3.25
CA GLN A 71 -43.13 -6.05 3.48
C GLN A 71 -44.02 -5.12 4.30
N THR A 72 -45.24 -4.96 3.84
CA THR A 72 -46.25 -4.19 4.54
C THR A 72 -47.50 -5.06 4.69
N SER A 73 -47.97 -5.20 5.92
CA SER A 73 -49.16 -5.99 6.25
C SER A 73 -50.29 -5.08 6.69
N SER A 74 -51.52 -5.39 6.27
CA SER A 74 -52.74 -4.76 6.71
C SER A 74 -53.84 -5.83 6.84
N TRP A 75 -55.02 -5.46 7.28
CA TRP A 75 -56.18 -6.35 7.36
C TRP A 75 -56.65 -6.86 5.96
N LEU A 76 -56.28 -6.18 4.87
CA LEU A 76 -56.51 -6.59 3.48
C LEU A 76 -55.44 -7.56 2.92
N GLY A 77 -54.48 -7.95 3.73
CA GLY A 77 -53.40 -8.85 3.33
C GLY A 77 -52.00 -8.21 3.38
N THR A 78 -51.03 -8.90 2.83
CA THR A 78 -49.60 -8.49 2.85
C THR A 78 -49.11 -8.19 1.43
N THR A 79 -48.46 -7.04 1.24
CA THR A 79 -47.71 -6.71 0.03
C THR A 79 -46.25 -6.87 0.32
N THR A 80 -45.53 -7.63 -0.53
CA THR A 80 -44.08 -7.81 -0.47
C THR A 80 -43.47 -7.35 -1.77
N SER A 81 -42.60 -6.36 -1.72
CA SER A 81 -41.80 -5.91 -2.83
C SER A 81 -40.36 -6.34 -2.63
N THR A 82 -39.71 -6.80 -3.70
CA THR A 82 -38.31 -7.22 -3.71
C THR A 82 -37.64 -6.59 -4.91
N ILE A 83 -36.48 -6.01 -4.66
CA ILE A 83 -35.54 -5.55 -5.71
C ILE A 83 -34.23 -6.33 -5.53
N ARG A 84 -33.79 -7.00 -6.61
CA ARG A 84 -32.51 -7.68 -6.67
C ARG A 84 -31.66 -7.02 -7.73
N LEU A 85 -30.39 -6.77 -7.44
CA LEU A 85 -29.49 -6.06 -8.35
C LEU A 85 -28.02 -6.38 -8.04
N ASN A 86 -27.15 -6.15 -9.00
CA ASN A 86 -25.70 -6.17 -8.77
C ASN A 86 -25.23 -4.75 -8.45
N ALA A 87 -24.60 -4.61 -7.28
CA ALA A 87 -24.02 -3.38 -6.79
C ALA A 87 -22.49 -3.48 -6.77
N THR A 88 -21.82 -2.48 -7.30
CA THR A 88 -20.35 -2.38 -7.28
C THR A 88 -19.95 -1.37 -6.23
N TYR A 89 -19.32 -1.86 -5.19
CA TYR A 89 -18.80 -1.10 -4.07
C TYR A 89 -17.37 -0.68 -4.38
N ARG A 90 -17.10 0.61 -4.36
CA ARG A 90 -15.79 1.20 -4.57
C ARG A 90 -15.39 1.97 -3.32
N TYR A 91 -14.08 2.03 -3.07
CA TYR A 91 -13.55 2.71 -1.91
C TYR A 91 -12.43 3.63 -2.32
N GLU A 92 -12.19 4.64 -1.49
CA GLU A 92 -11.23 5.70 -1.80
C GLU A 92 -10.57 6.24 -0.55
N ILE A 93 -9.38 6.82 -0.76
CA ILE A 93 -8.59 7.50 0.26
C ILE A 93 -8.28 8.89 -0.27
N GLU A 94 -8.48 9.92 0.54
CA GLU A 94 -8.20 11.29 0.15
C GLU A 94 -6.69 11.58 0.21
N LEU A 95 -6.08 11.88 -0.94
CA LEU A 95 -4.66 12.16 -1.03
C LEU A 95 -4.27 13.51 -0.43
N ARG A 96 -5.24 14.43 -0.26
CA ARG A 96 -5.04 15.75 0.36
C ARG A 96 -4.89 15.69 1.87
N ASP A 97 -5.43 14.65 2.48
CA ASP A 97 -5.38 14.46 3.92
C ASP A 97 -3.96 14.17 4.38
N ARG A 98 -3.75 14.25 5.68
CA ARG A 98 -2.43 14.04 6.27
C ARG A 98 -2.06 12.57 6.22
N TRP A 99 -0.94 12.28 5.60
CA TRP A 99 -0.26 10.99 5.64
C TRP A 99 0.89 11.06 6.65
N ASN A 100 1.03 10.06 7.48
CA ASN A 100 2.19 9.90 8.33
C ASN A 100 3.07 8.78 7.76
N LEU A 101 4.33 9.10 7.53
CA LEU A 101 5.27 8.19 6.88
C LEU A 101 6.58 8.16 7.68
N LEU A 102 6.92 6.99 8.19
CA LEU A 102 8.18 6.73 8.87
C LEU A 102 9.03 5.83 7.97
N ILE A 103 10.19 6.29 7.55
CA ILE A 103 11.05 5.63 6.57
C ILE A 103 12.40 5.29 7.20
N ASP A 104 12.82 4.03 7.07
CA ASP A 104 14.19 3.59 7.31
C ASP A 104 14.86 3.27 5.96
N ASP A 105 15.60 4.23 5.43
CA ASP A 105 16.31 4.07 4.14
C ASP A 105 17.41 3.01 4.19
N THR A 106 17.94 2.71 5.38
CA THR A 106 19.01 1.71 5.54
C THR A 106 18.46 0.30 5.42
N ARG A 107 17.33 0.05 6.05
CA ARG A 107 16.66 -1.27 6.05
C ARG A 107 15.66 -1.40 4.91
N LYS A 108 15.37 -0.30 4.22
CA LYS A 108 14.34 -0.23 3.17
C LYS A 108 12.97 -0.68 3.70
N VAL A 109 12.59 -0.16 4.87
CA VAL A 109 11.28 -0.41 5.49
C VAL A 109 10.57 0.92 5.71
N ALA A 110 9.29 0.96 5.39
CA ALA A 110 8.43 2.12 5.60
C ALA A 110 7.16 1.72 6.36
N PHE A 111 6.79 2.57 7.33
CA PHE A 111 5.49 2.51 8.03
C PHE A 111 4.66 3.70 7.57
N VAL A 112 3.43 3.42 7.19
CA VAL A 112 2.52 4.40 6.62
C VAL A 112 1.23 4.40 7.40
N VAL A 113 0.79 5.56 7.88
CA VAL A 113 -0.59 5.76 8.31
C VAL A 113 -1.27 6.59 7.24
N ALA A 114 -2.08 5.91 6.43
CA ALA A 114 -2.88 6.52 5.38
C ALA A 114 -4.12 7.21 6.00
N PRO A 115 -4.71 8.21 5.33
CA PRO A 115 -5.97 8.80 5.74
C PRO A 115 -7.10 7.78 5.88
N ALA A 116 -8.19 8.19 6.50
CA ALA A 116 -9.36 7.34 6.67
C ALA A 116 -9.86 6.80 5.34
N PHE A 117 -10.08 5.52 5.32
CA PHE A 117 -10.61 4.77 4.20
C PHE A 117 -12.16 4.90 4.18
N ARG A 118 -12.73 5.24 3.04
CA ARG A 118 -14.18 5.48 2.94
C ARG A 118 -14.80 4.89 1.67
N ALA A 119 -16.10 4.58 1.75
CA ALA A 119 -16.85 4.15 0.60
C ALA A 119 -17.13 5.32 -0.36
N GLN A 120 -16.94 5.09 -1.65
CA GLN A 120 -17.36 6.00 -2.72
C GLN A 120 -18.87 5.94 -2.88
N LEU A 121 -19.54 7.06 -2.71
CA LEU A 121 -20.99 7.18 -2.86
C LEU A 121 -21.34 8.11 -4.02
N PRO A 122 -22.45 7.87 -4.71
CA PRO A 122 -23.37 6.72 -4.57
C PRO A 122 -22.76 5.41 -5.07
N VAL A 123 -23.22 4.29 -4.52
CA VAL A 123 -22.83 2.95 -4.98
C VAL A 123 -23.30 2.74 -6.42
N ALA A 124 -22.44 2.23 -7.27
CA ALA A 124 -22.77 1.96 -8.67
C ALA A 124 -23.66 0.71 -8.79
N VAL A 125 -24.71 0.80 -9.57
CA VAL A 125 -25.66 -0.30 -9.83
C VAL A 125 -25.64 -0.64 -11.31
N ASP A 126 -25.50 -1.94 -11.63
CA ASP A 126 -25.72 -2.39 -13.02
C ASP A 126 -27.21 -2.48 -13.29
N SER A 127 -27.73 -1.48 -14.01
CA SER A 127 -29.15 -1.38 -14.34
C SER A 127 -29.70 -2.57 -15.11
N ARG A 128 -28.85 -3.32 -15.83
CA ARG A 128 -29.24 -4.51 -16.59
C ARG A 128 -29.55 -5.71 -15.69
N THR A 129 -29.10 -5.67 -14.45
CA THR A 129 -29.31 -6.75 -13.49
C THR A 129 -30.43 -6.48 -12.49
N VAL A 130 -31.15 -5.37 -12.66
CA VAL A 130 -32.23 -5.00 -11.75
C VAL A 130 -33.45 -5.85 -12.03
N GLU A 131 -33.78 -6.70 -11.08
CA GLU A 131 -34.98 -7.53 -11.07
C GLU A 131 -35.92 -7.01 -9.99
N GLU A 132 -37.17 -6.72 -10.38
CA GLU A 132 -38.19 -6.21 -9.49
C GLU A 132 -39.38 -7.17 -9.42
N SER A 133 -39.84 -7.45 -8.24
CA SER A 133 -41.02 -8.30 -8.00
C SER A 133 -41.87 -7.73 -6.89
N THR A 134 -43.18 -7.74 -7.12
CA THR A 134 -44.16 -7.36 -6.07
C THR A 134 -45.29 -8.35 -6.05
N ILE A 135 -45.48 -8.96 -4.89
CA ILE A 135 -46.55 -9.89 -4.60
C ILE A 135 -47.48 -9.22 -3.61
N SER A 136 -48.75 -9.14 -3.94
CA SER A 136 -49.81 -8.57 -3.04
C SER A 136 -50.84 -9.61 -2.68
N GLY A 137 -51.30 -9.55 -1.45
CA GLY A 137 -52.49 -10.28 -1.00
C GLY A 137 -53.77 -9.79 -1.67
N TRP A 138 -54.81 -10.58 -1.53
CA TRP A 138 -56.13 -10.28 -2.06
C TRP A 138 -56.67 -8.95 -1.48
N GLY A 139 -57.16 -8.04 -2.37
CA GLY A 139 -57.69 -6.76 -1.98
C GLY A 139 -56.71 -5.59 -1.84
N ARG A 140 -55.41 -5.77 -2.20
CA ARG A 140 -54.42 -4.67 -2.17
C ARG A 140 -54.10 -4.18 -3.58
N PHE A 141 -54.19 -2.84 -3.77
CA PHE A 141 -53.97 -2.18 -5.04
C PHE A 141 -52.75 -1.26 -5.02
N ASP A 142 -51.94 -1.27 -3.94
CA ASP A 142 -50.83 -0.40 -3.64
C ASP A 142 -49.47 -0.93 -4.11
N LYS A 143 -49.45 -1.93 -5.03
CA LYS A 143 -48.21 -2.55 -5.56
C LYS A 143 -47.22 -1.55 -6.06
N TRP A 144 -47.71 -0.57 -6.85
CA TRP A 144 -46.85 0.41 -7.49
C TRP A 144 -46.21 1.35 -6.48
N GLU A 145 -46.98 1.83 -5.50
CA GLU A 145 -46.50 2.72 -4.45
C GLU A 145 -45.41 2.06 -3.61
N HIS A 146 -45.63 0.80 -3.22
CA HIS A 146 -44.64 0.02 -2.48
C HIS A 146 -43.36 -0.19 -3.26
N LEU A 147 -43.44 -0.49 -4.56
CA LEU A 147 -42.26 -0.65 -5.40
C LEU A 147 -41.52 0.67 -5.56
N GLN A 148 -42.23 1.79 -5.74
CA GLN A 148 -41.60 3.12 -5.83
C GLN A 148 -40.94 3.52 -4.52
N ALA A 149 -41.49 3.21 -3.36
CA ALA A 149 -40.90 3.44 -2.06
C ALA A 149 -39.59 2.64 -1.92
N LEU A 150 -39.61 1.36 -2.32
CA LEU A 150 -38.43 0.51 -2.28
C LEU A 150 -37.32 0.99 -3.23
N ARG A 151 -37.69 1.47 -4.41
CA ARG A 151 -36.71 2.10 -5.36
C ARG A 151 -36.01 3.32 -4.75
N LYS A 152 -36.79 4.20 -4.07
CA LYS A 152 -36.22 5.37 -3.39
C LYS A 152 -35.26 4.98 -2.27
N GLU A 153 -35.55 3.88 -1.59
CA GLU A 153 -34.72 3.38 -0.48
C GLU A 153 -33.46 2.63 -0.97
N THR A 154 -33.39 2.22 -2.24
CA THR A 154 -32.27 1.40 -2.77
C THR A 154 -30.92 2.10 -2.60
N SER A 155 -30.78 3.34 -3.04
CA SER A 155 -29.48 4.06 -2.94
C SER A 155 -29.06 4.32 -1.48
N PRO A 156 -29.92 4.82 -0.58
CA PRO A 156 -29.57 4.92 0.84
C PRO A 156 -29.20 3.58 1.48
N TYR A 157 -29.93 2.51 1.15
CA TYR A 157 -29.60 1.17 1.65
C TYR A 157 -28.20 0.72 1.23
N LEU A 158 -27.87 0.84 -0.05
CA LEU A 158 -26.56 0.47 -0.56
C LEU A 158 -25.45 1.32 0.07
N GLY A 159 -25.70 2.61 0.29
CA GLY A 159 -24.75 3.49 1.00
C GLY A 159 -24.47 3.04 2.43
N ARG A 160 -25.51 2.69 3.19
CA ARG A 160 -25.34 2.12 4.54
C ARG A 160 -24.57 0.80 4.52
N LYS A 161 -24.84 -0.06 3.52
CA LYS A 161 -24.11 -1.32 3.33
C LYS A 161 -22.64 -1.06 3.04
N ALA A 162 -22.33 -0.16 2.11
CA ALA A 162 -20.96 0.20 1.76
C ALA A 162 -20.15 0.63 2.99
N SER A 163 -20.76 1.37 3.91
CA SER A 163 -20.12 1.88 5.13
C SER A 163 -20.22 0.90 6.32
N SER A 164 -20.79 -0.28 6.13
CA SER A 164 -20.88 -1.26 7.20
C SER A 164 -19.52 -1.93 7.50
N PRO A 165 -19.24 -2.29 8.77
CA PRO A 165 -17.96 -2.88 9.15
C PRO A 165 -17.55 -4.08 8.31
N GLY A 166 -18.48 -5.00 8.01
CA GLY A 166 -18.17 -6.20 7.22
C GLY A 166 -17.76 -5.90 5.77
N TYR A 167 -18.35 -4.86 5.12
CA TYR A 167 -18.00 -4.46 3.77
C TYR A 167 -16.69 -3.67 3.76
N MET A 168 -16.50 -2.81 4.75
CA MET A 168 -15.24 -2.08 4.93
C MET A 168 -14.07 -3.03 5.14
N GLU A 169 -14.25 -4.08 5.95
CA GLU A 169 -13.19 -5.05 6.23
C GLU A 169 -12.80 -5.85 4.98
N VAL A 170 -13.77 -6.31 4.18
CA VAL A 170 -13.50 -7.01 2.91
C VAL A 170 -12.68 -6.13 1.96
N ALA A 171 -13.00 -4.84 1.88
CA ALA A 171 -12.31 -3.91 0.99
C ALA A 171 -10.93 -3.49 1.54
N ARG A 172 -10.75 -3.46 2.87
CA ARG A 172 -9.57 -2.94 3.56
C ARG A 172 -8.29 -3.68 3.18
N GLY A 173 -8.34 -5.00 3.05
CA GLY A 173 -7.19 -5.80 2.63
C GLY A 173 -6.67 -5.40 1.25
N GLN A 174 -7.56 -5.22 0.29
CA GLN A 174 -7.22 -4.78 -1.07
C GLN A 174 -6.77 -3.31 -1.10
N ALA A 175 -7.42 -2.46 -0.30
CA ALA A 175 -7.02 -1.06 -0.17
C ALA A 175 -5.61 -0.93 0.40
N ARG A 176 -5.25 -1.76 1.36
CA ARG A 176 -3.90 -1.80 1.94
C ARG A 176 -2.85 -2.12 0.87
N GLN A 177 -3.08 -3.14 0.07
CA GLN A 177 -2.19 -3.48 -1.05
C GLN A 177 -2.04 -2.32 -2.05
N THR A 178 -3.13 -1.67 -2.43
CA THR A 178 -3.07 -0.49 -3.33
C THR A 178 -2.23 0.65 -2.75
N VAL A 179 -2.33 0.88 -1.43
CA VAL A 179 -1.52 1.90 -0.75
C VAL A 179 -0.05 1.47 -0.65
N GLU A 180 0.22 0.20 -0.39
CA GLU A 180 1.58 -0.36 -0.37
C GLU A 180 2.28 -0.14 -1.72
N GLU A 181 1.61 -0.48 -2.82
CA GLU A 181 2.08 -0.27 -4.20
C GLU A 181 2.29 1.23 -4.50
N PHE A 182 1.33 2.08 -4.14
CA PHE A 182 1.41 3.53 -4.33
C PHE A 182 2.61 4.14 -3.61
N VAL A 183 2.81 3.78 -2.34
CA VAL A 183 3.93 4.28 -1.53
C VAL A 183 5.25 3.73 -2.02
N ALA A 184 5.31 2.45 -2.41
CA ALA A 184 6.50 1.83 -2.96
C ALA A 184 6.95 2.52 -4.26
N ASP A 185 6.02 2.82 -5.18
CA ASP A 185 6.30 3.58 -6.41
C ASP A 185 6.79 5.00 -6.09
N TRP A 186 6.20 5.67 -5.10
CA TRP A 186 6.68 6.96 -4.65
C TRP A 186 8.11 6.90 -4.07
N LEU A 187 8.43 5.87 -3.26
CA LEU A 187 9.76 5.67 -2.70
C LEU A 187 10.81 5.36 -3.77
N LEU A 188 10.44 4.54 -4.77
CA LEU A 188 11.28 4.27 -5.94
C LEU A 188 11.67 5.57 -6.65
N ARG A 189 10.69 6.41 -6.97
CA ARG A 189 10.90 7.66 -7.74
C ARG A 189 11.62 8.75 -6.94
N ASN A 190 11.35 8.86 -5.65
CA ASN A 190 11.85 9.98 -4.86
C ASN A 190 13.03 9.63 -3.95
N ARG A 191 13.25 8.36 -3.67
CA ARG A 191 14.28 7.86 -2.75
C ARG A 191 15.19 6.77 -3.32
N GLY A 192 15.01 6.41 -4.58
CA GLY A 192 15.80 5.37 -5.25
C GLY A 192 15.69 4.00 -4.57
N TRP A 193 14.51 3.66 -4.05
CA TRP A 193 14.25 2.32 -3.54
C TRP A 193 14.22 1.31 -4.68
N PRO A 194 14.51 0.02 -4.41
CA PRO A 194 14.43 -1.01 -5.44
C PRO A 194 12.98 -1.19 -5.93
N GLU A 195 12.83 -1.67 -7.15
CA GLU A 195 11.54 -2.15 -7.65
C GLU A 195 10.99 -3.26 -6.75
N HIS A 196 9.68 -3.39 -6.70
CA HIS A 196 8.98 -4.39 -5.86
C HIS A 196 9.29 -4.26 -4.36
N SER A 197 9.41 -3.01 -3.88
CA SER A 197 9.62 -2.73 -2.45
C SER A 197 8.32 -2.67 -1.63
N GLU A 198 7.15 -2.90 -2.22
CA GLU A 198 5.83 -2.89 -1.56
C GLU A 198 5.77 -3.83 -0.35
N ARG A 199 6.44 -4.98 -0.42
CA ARG A 199 6.52 -5.96 0.70
C ARG A 199 7.19 -5.41 1.96
N PHE A 200 7.94 -4.32 1.84
CA PHE A 200 8.61 -3.65 2.95
C PHE A 200 7.84 -2.41 3.44
N VAL A 201 6.69 -2.13 2.84
CA VAL A 201 5.79 -1.07 3.25
C VAL A 201 4.71 -1.67 4.15
N LYS A 202 4.55 -1.12 5.35
CA LYS A 202 3.49 -1.51 6.29
C LYS A 202 2.49 -0.39 6.38
N VAL A 203 1.25 -0.67 5.97
CA VAL A 203 0.19 0.33 5.87
C VAL A 203 -0.88 0.11 6.94
N TYR A 204 -1.26 1.20 7.59
CA TYR A 204 -2.39 1.31 8.51
C TYR A 204 -3.28 2.45 8.04
N PHE A 205 -4.56 2.41 8.38
CA PHE A 205 -5.49 3.49 8.11
C PHE A 205 -5.80 4.26 9.39
N ALA A 206 -6.00 5.58 9.29
CA ALA A 206 -6.25 6.44 10.45
C ALA A 206 -7.53 6.09 11.23
N ASP A 207 -8.43 5.30 10.63
CA ASP A 207 -9.67 4.79 11.25
C ASP A 207 -9.51 3.40 11.88
N GLU A 208 -8.32 2.81 11.88
CA GLU A 208 -8.04 1.56 12.58
C GLU A 208 -7.81 1.79 14.08
N PRO A 209 -8.38 0.93 14.96
CA PRO A 209 -8.33 1.16 16.41
C PRO A 209 -6.93 1.00 17.02
N ASP A 210 -6.12 0.12 16.46
CA ASP A 210 -4.80 -0.24 16.99
C ASP A 210 -3.71 0.02 15.96
N ILE A 211 -3.31 1.28 15.83
CA ILE A 211 -2.19 1.63 14.95
C ILE A 211 -0.90 1.53 15.77
N PRO A 212 -0.05 0.53 15.53
CA PRO A 212 1.24 0.41 16.21
C PRO A 212 2.25 1.39 15.61
N PHE A 213 1.88 2.69 15.56
CA PHE A 213 2.79 3.70 15.05
C PHE A 213 3.83 4.03 16.11
N PRO A 214 5.11 3.96 15.79
CA PRO A 214 6.18 4.15 16.76
C PRO A 214 6.39 5.63 17.11
N GLU A 215 5.44 6.25 17.81
CA GLU A 215 5.63 7.63 18.28
C GLU A 215 6.75 7.75 19.33
N ASN A 216 7.02 6.69 20.08
CA ASN A 216 8.00 6.67 21.18
C ASN A 216 8.87 5.41 21.25
N LYS A 217 8.75 4.46 20.34
CA LYS A 217 9.57 3.23 20.32
C LYS A 217 10.38 3.21 19.03
N GLY A 218 11.63 2.84 19.14
CA GLY A 218 12.47 2.72 17.96
C GLY A 218 11.90 1.70 16.96
N LEU A 219 12.09 1.93 15.68
CA LEU A 219 11.65 1.07 14.56
C LEU A 219 12.03 -0.42 14.76
N LYS A 220 12.98 -0.70 15.65
CA LYS A 220 13.49 -2.04 15.95
C LYS A 220 12.44 -2.96 16.57
N ASP A 221 11.45 -2.40 17.28
CA ASP A 221 10.44 -3.18 18.02
C ASP A 221 9.30 -3.66 17.10
N PHE A 222 9.28 -3.25 15.83
CA PHE A 222 8.22 -3.54 14.87
C PHE A 222 8.68 -4.36 13.65
N LEU A 223 9.96 -4.73 13.61
CA LEU A 223 10.50 -5.58 12.56
C LEU A 223 10.53 -7.04 13.03
N PRO A 224 10.15 -8.00 12.16
CA PRO A 224 10.26 -9.43 12.48
C PRO A 224 11.71 -9.86 12.68
#